data_b7f901d148b4b58458152bd8c4cffb09
#
_entry.id   b7f901d148b4b58458152bd8c4cffb09
#
_cell.length_a   1.000
_cell.length_b   1.000
_cell.length_c   1.000
_cell.angle_alpha   90.00
_cell.angle_beta   90.00
_cell.angle_gamma   90.00
#
_symmetry.space_group_name_H-M   'P 1'
#
loop_
_entity.id
_entity.type
_entity.pdbx_description
1 polymer ?
#
loop_
_entity_poly.entity_id
_entity_poly.type
_entity_poly.pdbx_seq_one_letter_code
_entity_poly.pdbx_strand_id
1 'polypeptide(L)'
;ELVQNNPSVPPEYLIGPHIGQSTNRKHKVLSKKFLDFCLDSDILDMVEGILGENIILWSSGVFCKPAKLGRVVPWHQDGQYWPIRPLAVCSVWIAIDDALPENGCMRFIPGSHTGSHLYQHVAINEHNSVLNQGVKPSEFDKSKAVDNVLFAGQLSIHDVYLIHGSNANTSGRRRAGYVMRYMPGTSVYDREMPVGQSSDLAQSDFSERPIWLARGVDC
;
A
#
# COMPACT_ATOMS: atom_id res chain seq x y z
N GLU A 1 -16.70 -3.24 11.77
CA GLU A 1 -16.32 -4.58 12.26
C GLU A 1 -14.79 -4.69 12.37
N LEU A 2 -13.98 -4.49 11.29
CA LEU A 2 -12.53 -4.64 11.30
C LEU A 2 -11.87 -3.75 12.37
N VAL A 3 -12.21 -2.47 12.42
CA VAL A 3 -11.71 -1.49 13.40
C VAL A 3 -12.21 -1.83 14.80
N GLN A 4 -13.47 -2.23 14.94
CA GLN A 4 -14.07 -2.61 16.23
C GLN A 4 -13.41 -3.85 16.84
N ASN A 5 -13.01 -4.80 15.99
CA ASN A 5 -12.34 -6.03 16.44
C ASN A 5 -10.85 -5.81 16.76
N ASN A 6 -10.30 -4.66 16.39
CA ASN A 6 -8.89 -4.31 16.61
C ASN A 6 -8.75 -2.89 17.23
N PRO A 7 -9.34 -2.63 18.41
CA PRO A 7 -9.41 -1.28 18.97
C PRO A 7 -8.04 -0.69 19.37
N SER A 8 -7.04 -1.55 19.56
CA SER A 8 -5.66 -1.13 19.86
C SER A 8 -4.82 -0.82 18.64
N VAL A 9 -5.35 -1.06 17.43
CA VAL A 9 -4.63 -0.83 16.17
C VAL A 9 -5.14 0.46 15.56
N PRO A 10 -4.28 1.45 15.35
CA PRO A 10 -4.66 2.62 14.58
C PRO A 10 -5.21 2.20 13.20
N PRO A 11 -6.31 2.82 12.73
CA PRO A 11 -6.91 2.46 11.45
C PRO A 11 -5.95 2.50 10.27
N GLU A 12 -4.91 3.32 10.35
CA GLU A 12 -3.87 3.45 9.35
C GLU A 12 -2.97 2.21 9.24
N TYR A 13 -3.01 1.32 10.23
CA TYR A 13 -2.13 0.14 10.34
C TYR A 13 -2.85 -1.20 10.20
N LEU A 14 -4.05 -1.21 9.65
CA LEU A 14 -4.78 -2.45 9.38
C LEU A 14 -4.21 -3.17 8.15
N ILE A 15 -3.03 -3.76 8.33
CA ILE A 15 -2.27 -4.44 7.27
C ILE A 15 -2.59 -5.93 7.24
N GLY A 16 -2.76 -6.47 6.05
CA GLY A 16 -2.93 -7.90 5.80
C GLY A 16 -4.26 -8.49 6.25
N PRO A 17 -5.42 -7.83 6.04
CA PRO A 17 -6.72 -8.39 6.45
C PRO A 17 -7.08 -9.68 5.72
N HIS A 18 -6.44 -9.98 4.58
CA HIS A 18 -6.60 -11.20 3.80
C HIS A 18 -5.82 -12.40 4.36
N ILE A 19 -4.84 -12.17 5.24
CA ILE A 19 -3.91 -13.21 5.70
C ILE A 19 -4.53 -14.16 6.72
N GLY A 20 -5.61 -13.78 7.37
CA GLY A 20 -6.17 -14.59 8.44
C GLY A 20 -5.29 -14.63 9.68
N GLN A 21 -5.17 -15.78 10.34
CA GLN A 21 -4.34 -15.95 11.51
C GLN A 21 -2.86 -16.02 11.12
N SER A 22 -2.12 -14.93 11.27
CA SER A 22 -0.67 -15.01 11.37
C SER A 22 -0.29 -15.14 12.85
N THR A 23 0.49 -16.14 13.19
CA THR A 23 0.88 -16.49 14.55
C THR A 23 1.63 -15.39 15.27
N ASN A 24 2.25 -14.46 14.54
CA ASN A 24 3.10 -13.40 15.08
C ASN A 24 2.47 -12.00 15.07
N ARG A 25 1.20 -11.86 14.68
CA ARG A 25 0.55 -10.55 14.67
C ARG A 25 -0.44 -10.42 15.81
N LYS A 26 -0.35 -9.31 16.52
CA LYS A 26 -1.30 -8.92 17.58
C LYS A 26 -2.74 -8.72 17.06
N HIS A 27 -2.97 -8.92 15.75
CA HIS A 27 -4.22 -8.60 15.07
C HIS A 27 -4.84 -9.87 14.52
N LYS A 28 -5.91 -10.29 15.15
CA LYS A 28 -6.80 -11.32 14.61
C LYS A 28 -7.76 -10.65 13.63
N VAL A 29 -7.31 -10.43 12.42
CA VAL A 29 -8.20 -9.97 11.37
C VAL A 29 -8.35 -11.07 10.38
N LEU A 30 -9.50 -11.70 10.40
CA LEU A 30 -9.90 -12.68 9.44
C LEU A 30 -11.00 -12.11 8.59
N SER A 31 -10.75 -12.04 7.31
CA SER A 31 -11.88 -12.13 6.42
C SER A 31 -11.49 -12.79 5.11
N LYS A 32 -11.94 -14.02 4.92
CA LYS A 32 -11.96 -14.68 3.62
C LYS A 32 -12.47 -13.72 2.53
N LYS A 33 -13.43 -12.86 2.87
CA LYS A 33 -13.94 -11.83 1.95
C LYS A 33 -12.86 -10.87 1.43
N PHE A 34 -11.86 -10.51 2.24
CA PHE A 34 -10.75 -9.70 1.77
C PHE A 34 -9.84 -10.45 0.80
N LEU A 35 -9.63 -11.74 1.04
CA LEU A 35 -8.90 -12.58 0.10
C LEU A 35 -9.69 -12.79 -1.20
N ASP A 36 -10.98 -13.13 -1.09
CA ASP A 36 -11.86 -13.30 -2.25
C ASP A 36 -11.86 -12.04 -3.13
N PHE A 37 -11.86 -10.87 -2.49
CA PHE A 37 -11.77 -9.59 -3.19
C PHE A 37 -10.41 -9.37 -3.89
N CYS A 38 -9.31 -9.83 -3.26
CA CYS A 38 -8.00 -9.81 -3.91
C CYS A 38 -7.90 -10.79 -5.10
N LEU A 39 -8.76 -11.78 -5.16
CA LEU A 39 -8.80 -12.78 -6.22
C LEU A 39 -9.93 -12.54 -7.23
N ASP A 40 -10.56 -11.36 -7.17
CA ASP A 40 -11.61 -10.96 -8.10
C ASP A 40 -11.09 -10.90 -9.54
N SER A 41 -11.84 -11.51 -10.48
CA SER A 41 -11.41 -11.67 -11.86
C SER A 41 -11.21 -10.34 -12.58
N ASP A 42 -12.09 -9.36 -12.35
CA ASP A 42 -12.03 -8.06 -13.03
C ASP A 42 -10.80 -7.27 -12.59
N ILE A 43 -10.43 -7.39 -11.31
CA ILE A 43 -9.20 -6.81 -10.78
C ILE A 43 -7.96 -7.51 -11.36
N LEU A 44 -7.99 -8.84 -11.41
CA LEU A 44 -6.87 -9.61 -11.95
C LEU A 44 -6.68 -9.41 -13.45
N ASP A 45 -7.73 -9.16 -14.22
CA ASP A 45 -7.64 -8.82 -15.66
C ASP A 45 -6.88 -7.50 -15.86
N MET A 46 -7.15 -6.49 -15.02
CA MET A 46 -6.40 -5.23 -15.07
C MET A 46 -4.93 -5.42 -14.68
N VAL A 47 -4.66 -6.22 -13.65
CA VAL A 47 -3.30 -6.51 -13.18
C VAL A 47 -2.51 -7.32 -14.20
N GLU A 48 -3.16 -8.29 -14.87
CA GLU A 48 -2.55 -9.10 -15.95
C GLU A 48 -2.04 -8.22 -17.11
N GLY A 49 -2.79 -7.19 -17.47
CA GLY A 49 -2.37 -6.22 -18.48
C GLY A 49 -1.08 -5.46 -18.13
N ILE A 50 -0.64 -5.51 -16.87
CA ILE A 50 0.56 -4.80 -16.38
C ILE A 50 1.69 -5.79 -16.04
N LEU A 51 1.37 -6.88 -15.34
CA LEU A 51 2.36 -7.83 -14.81
C LEU A 51 2.51 -9.11 -15.65
N GLY A 52 1.62 -9.36 -16.60
CA GLY A 52 1.53 -10.63 -17.32
C GLY A 52 0.68 -11.66 -16.60
N GLU A 53 0.60 -12.86 -17.17
CA GLU A 53 -0.36 -13.92 -16.82
C GLU A 53 -0.13 -14.58 -15.44
N ASN A 54 1.09 -14.54 -14.91
CA ASN A 54 1.45 -15.20 -13.66
C ASN A 54 1.52 -14.18 -12.54
N ILE A 55 0.49 -14.17 -11.68
CA ILE A 55 0.26 -13.11 -10.70
C ILE A 55 0.26 -13.69 -9.30
N ILE A 56 1.09 -13.14 -8.42
CA ILE A 56 1.18 -13.48 -7.01
C ILE A 56 0.67 -12.29 -6.18
N LEU A 57 -0.34 -12.54 -5.34
CA LEU A 57 -0.76 -11.61 -4.29
C LEU A 57 0.20 -11.76 -3.10
N TRP A 58 0.92 -10.71 -2.75
CA TRP A 58 1.86 -10.76 -1.63
C TRP A 58 1.46 -9.91 -0.43
N SER A 59 0.57 -8.92 -0.61
CA SER A 59 0.11 -8.06 0.48
C SER A 59 -1.25 -7.42 0.18
N SER A 60 -1.96 -7.08 1.25
CA SER A 60 -3.06 -6.12 1.19
C SER A 60 -3.16 -5.30 2.47
N GLY A 61 -3.93 -4.21 2.44
CA GLY A 61 -4.14 -3.39 3.62
C GLY A 61 -5.33 -2.46 3.50
N VAL A 62 -5.95 -2.16 4.63
CA VAL A 62 -6.93 -1.07 4.73
C VAL A 62 -6.20 0.18 5.20
N PHE A 63 -6.27 1.24 4.41
CA PHE A 63 -5.74 2.55 4.78
C PHE A 63 -6.88 3.50 5.10
N CYS A 64 -7.02 3.80 6.39
CA CYS A 64 -8.10 4.65 6.87
C CYS A 64 -7.55 5.92 7.51
N LYS A 65 -7.96 7.08 7.00
CA LYS A 65 -7.74 8.38 7.63
C LYS A 65 -9.02 8.80 8.37
N PRO A 66 -9.04 8.70 9.71
CA PRO A 66 -10.17 9.18 10.50
C PRO A 66 -10.47 10.66 10.23
N ALA A 67 -11.73 11.07 10.39
CA ALA A 67 -12.13 12.46 10.31
C ALA A 67 -11.29 13.31 11.28
N LYS A 68 -10.72 14.41 10.81
CA LYS A 68 -9.92 15.40 11.58
C LYS A 68 -8.62 14.88 12.19
N LEU A 69 -8.40 13.56 12.23
CA LEU A 69 -7.27 12.91 12.91
C LEU A 69 -6.34 12.15 11.96
N GLY A 70 -6.72 11.99 10.69
CA GLY A 70 -5.92 11.25 9.73
C GLY A 70 -4.58 11.94 9.45
N ARG A 71 -3.48 11.19 9.65
CA ARG A 71 -2.11 11.69 9.54
C ARG A 71 -1.64 11.83 8.09
N VAL A 72 -0.57 12.59 7.91
CA VAL A 72 0.13 12.71 6.62
C VAL A 72 0.79 11.38 6.27
N VAL A 73 0.71 10.98 5.01
CA VAL A 73 1.63 10.01 4.42
C VAL A 73 2.65 10.80 3.61
N PRO A 74 3.92 10.83 4.00
CA PRO A 74 4.94 11.59 3.32
C PRO A 74 5.17 11.07 1.91
N TRP A 75 5.79 11.87 1.07
CA TRP A 75 6.18 11.47 -0.28
C TRP A 75 7.19 10.33 -0.21
N HIS A 76 6.87 9.19 -0.82
CA HIS A 76 7.68 7.98 -0.78
C HIS A 76 7.49 7.16 -2.05
N GLN A 77 8.34 6.17 -2.20
CA GLN A 77 8.18 5.08 -3.16
C GLN A 77 8.03 3.78 -2.37
N ASP A 78 7.02 3.02 -2.68
CA ASP A 78 6.74 1.75 -1.99
C ASP A 78 7.92 0.77 -2.08
N GLY A 79 8.64 0.78 -3.20
CA GLY A 79 9.78 -0.10 -3.46
C GLY A 79 10.93 0.02 -2.47
N GLN A 80 11.04 1.15 -1.74
CA GLN A 80 12.01 1.34 -0.67
C GLN A 80 11.87 0.30 0.44
N TYR A 81 10.67 -0.23 0.64
CA TYR A 81 10.31 -1.00 1.83
C TYR A 81 10.09 -2.49 1.56
N TRP A 82 10.04 -2.95 0.30
CA TRP A 82 9.51 -4.27 -0.01
C TRP A 82 10.57 -5.30 -0.42
N PRO A 83 10.44 -6.53 0.10
CA PRO A 83 11.42 -7.59 -0.11
C PRO A 83 11.14 -8.36 -1.40
N ILE A 84 11.09 -7.68 -2.54
CA ILE A 84 10.75 -8.28 -3.83
C ILE A 84 11.86 -8.05 -4.83
N ARG A 85 12.32 -9.10 -5.52
CA ARG A 85 13.43 -9.04 -6.48
C ARG A 85 13.14 -9.95 -7.71
N PRO A 86 13.26 -9.45 -8.96
CA PRO A 86 13.37 -8.02 -9.27
C PRO A 86 12.20 -7.23 -8.69
N LEU A 87 12.40 -5.93 -8.44
CA LEU A 87 11.36 -5.09 -7.86
C LEU A 87 10.33 -4.74 -8.95
N ALA A 88 9.29 -5.55 -9.01
CA ALA A 88 8.15 -5.36 -9.90
C ALA A 88 6.87 -5.57 -9.09
N VAL A 89 6.12 -4.52 -8.85
CA VAL A 89 4.88 -4.59 -8.08
C VAL A 89 3.86 -3.62 -8.63
N CYS A 90 2.64 -4.10 -8.73
CA CYS A 90 1.45 -3.34 -9.06
C CYS A 90 0.58 -3.22 -7.82
N SER A 91 0.27 -2.00 -7.40
CA SER A 91 -0.64 -1.70 -6.30
C SER A 91 -1.98 -1.24 -6.83
N VAL A 92 -3.04 -2.00 -6.53
CA VAL A 92 -4.43 -1.62 -6.81
C VAL A 92 -5.01 -0.99 -5.55
N TRP A 93 -5.39 0.27 -5.62
CA TRP A 93 -6.00 0.99 -4.50
C TRP A 93 -7.46 1.33 -4.81
N ILE A 94 -8.41 0.74 -4.08
CA ILE A 94 -9.83 0.96 -4.26
C ILE A 94 -10.39 1.85 -3.16
N ALA A 95 -11.18 2.85 -3.53
CA ALA A 95 -11.82 3.77 -2.61
C ALA A 95 -13.03 3.09 -1.93
N ILE A 96 -12.99 2.92 -0.61
CA ILE A 96 -14.13 2.50 0.21
C ILE A 96 -15.04 3.70 0.48
N ASP A 97 -14.44 4.84 0.78
CA ASP A 97 -15.10 6.14 0.89
C ASP A 97 -14.61 7.05 -0.24
N ASP A 98 -15.35 8.10 -0.58
CA ASP A 98 -14.84 9.13 -1.47
C ASP A 98 -13.48 9.64 -0.98
N ALA A 99 -12.48 9.64 -1.85
CA ALA A 99 -11.14 10.13 -1.59
C ALA A 99 -10.94 11.46 -2.32
N LEU A 100 -11.03 12.55 -1.59
CA LEU A 100 -11.03 13.91 -2.08
C LEU A 100 -9.87 14.70 -1.46
N PRO A 101 -9.46 15.84 -2.01
CA PRO A 101 -8.36 16.65 -1.46
C PRO A 101 -8.55 17.02 0.02
N GLU A 102 -9.77 17.37 0.43
CA GLU A 102 -10.09 17.79 1.80
C GLU A 102 -10.02 16.67 2.83
N ASN A 103 -10.18 15.39 2.43
CA ASN A 103 -10.04 14.25 3.34
C ASN A 103 -8.75 13.45 3.13
N GLY A 104 -7.81 14.01 2.36
CA GLY A 104 -6.46 13.46 2.18
C GLY A 104 -6.42 12.32 1.17
N CYS A 105 -6.97 12.52 -0.03
CA CYS A 105 -6.77 11.61 -1.15
C CYS A 105 -5.28 11.39 -1.43
N MET A 106 -4.94 10.32 -2.11
CA MET A 106 -3.59 10.07 -2.57
C MET A 106 -3.19 11.11 -3.62
N ARG A 107 -1.89 11.42 -3.68
CA ARG A 107 -1.30 12.35 -4.65
C ARG A 107 -0.10 11.69 -5.28
N PHE A 108 0.10 11.92 -6.56
CA PHE A 108 1.22 11.37 -7.33
C PHE A 108 2.10 12.47 -7.91
N ILE A 109 3.37 12.11 -8.17
CA ILE A 109 4.25 12.84 -9.06
C ILE A 109 4.24 12.11 -10.42
N PRO A 110 3.50 12.59 -11.42
CA PRO A 110 3.39 11.92 -12.72
C PRO A 110 4.75 11.68 -13.35
N GLY A 111 4.95 10.47 -13.90
CA GLY A 111 6.19 10.10 -14.57
C GLY A 111 7.35 9.72 -13.67
N SER A 112 7.24 9.85 -12.35
CA SER A 112 8.34 9.55 -11.41
C SER A 112 8.73 8.07 -11.34
N HIS A 113 7.89 7.17 -11.84
CA HIS A 113 8.17 5.73 -11.97
C HIS A 113 8.98 5.38 -13.22
N THR A 114 9.08 6.31 -14.17
CA THR A 114 9.77 6.06 -15.44
C THR A 114 11.25 5.78 -15.21
N GLY A 115 11.75 4.68 -15.77
CA GLY A 115 13.14 4.26 -15.60
C GLY A 115 13.38 3.41 -14.34
N SER A 116 12.33 3.04 -13.60
CA SER A 116 12.42 2.10 -12.47
C SER A 116 13.50 2.47 -11.46
N HIS A 117 13.54 3.74 -11.05
CA HIS A 117 14.55 4.29 -10.16
C HIS A 117 13.99 4.51 -8.75
N LEU A 118 14.71 4.03 -7.73
CA LEU A 118 14.46 4.38 -6.33
C LEU A 118 15.27 5.63 -5.97
N TYR A 119 14.58 6.72 -5.69
CA TYR A 119 15.17 7.97 -5.23
C TYR A 119 15.70 7.84 -3.80
N GLN A 120 16.60 8.72 -3.42
CA GLN A 120 17.13 8.74 -2.05
C GLN A 120 16.01 9.02 -1.05
N HIS A 121 15.83 8.12 -0.07
CA HIS A 121 14.94 8.34 1.07
C HIS A 121 15.74 8.86 2.28
N VAL A 122 15.12 9.75 3.03
CA VAL A 122 15.69 10.36 4.24
C VAL A 122 14.73 10.17 5.42
N ALA A 123 15.27 10.18 6.63
CA ALA A 123 14.47 10.10 7.84
C ALA A 123 13.54 11.31 7.96
N ILE A 124 12.31 11.05 8.43
CA ILE A 124 11.29 12.05 8.73
C ILE A 124 11.01 12.03 10.22
N ASN A 125 11.27 13.15 10.88
CA ASN A 125 11.09 13.32 12.32
C ASN A 125 9.79 14.08 12.68
N GLU A 126 8.76 13.93 11.84
CA GLU A 126 7.46 14.56 12.08
C GLU A 126 6.55 13.64 12.88
N HIS A 127 6.10 14.06 14.05
CA HIS A 127 5.18 13.31 14.92
C HIS A 127 3.83 12.98 14.27
N ASN A 128 3.43 13.73 13.25
CA ASN A 128 2.17 13.52 12.51
C ASN A 128 2.36 12.76 11.20
N SER A 129 3.44 12.01 11.05
CA SER A 129 3.72 11.18 9.88
C SER A 129 3.35 9.72 10.11
N VAL A 130 2.87 9.05 9.05
CA VAL A 130 2.61 7.60 9.04
C VAL A 130 3.90 6.82 8.79
N LEU A 131 4.86 7.39 8.06
CA LEU A 131 6.15 6.80 7.74
C LEU A 131 7.26 7.59 8.42
N ASN A 132 8.35 6.91 8.77
CA ASN A 132 9.55 7.51 9.34
C ASN A 132 10.62 7.87 8.29
N GLN A 133 10.37 7.59 7.02
CA GLN A 133 11.22 7.94 5.89
C GLN A 133 10.37 8.46 4.73
N GLY A 134 11.00 9.24 3.87
CA GLY A 134 10.39 9.72 2.63
C GLY A 134 11.43 10.12 1.61
N VAL A 135 11.01 10.29 0.36
CA VAL A 135 11.90 10.76 -0.71
C VAL A 135 12.45 12.14 -0.34
N LYS A 136 13.76 12.29 -0.49
CA LYS A 136 14.45 13.55 -0.23
C LYS A 136 13.83 14.67 -1.07
N PRO A 137 13.48 15.82 -0.47
CA PRO A 137 12.76 16.89 -1.18
C PRO A 137 13.45 17.43 -2.43
N SER A 138 14.78 17.32 -2.52
CA SER A 138 15.55 17.75 -3.71
C SER A 138 15.44 16.80 -4.91
N GLU A 139 14.89 15.59 -4.72
CA GLU A 139 14.85 14.56 -5.75
C GLU A 139 13.63 14.69 -6.67
N PHE A 140 12.63 15.48 -6.30
CA PHE A 140 11.40 15.63 -7.08
C PHE A 140 10.79 17.03 -6.93
N ASP A 141 9.98 17.42 -7.91
CA ASP A 141 9.25 18.69 -7.90
C ASP A 141 7.83 18.49 -7.37
N LYS A 142 7.59 18.87 -6.11
CA LYS A 142 6.29 18.77 -5.44
C LYS A 142 5.18 19.58 -6.13
N SER A 143 5.53 20.62 -6.90
CA SER A 143 4.55 21.45 -7.62
C SER A 143 3.85 20.68 -8.73
N LYS A 144 4.45 19.59 -9.21
CA LYS A 144 3.88 18.68 -10.23
C LYS A 144 2.89 17.65 -9.67
N ALA A 145 2.63 17.70 -8.37
CA ALA A 145 1.75 16.73 -7.74
C ALA A 145 0.31 16.85 -8.24
N VAL A 146 -0.29 15.71 -8.56
CA VAL A 146 -1.68 15.57 -9.00
C VAL A 146 -2.47 14.82 -7.94
N ASP A 147 -3.67 15.30 -7.63
CA ASP A 147 -4.58 14.65 -6.70
C ASP A 147 -5.28 13.45 -7.36
N ASN A 148 -5.21 12.29 -6.72
CA ASN A 148 -5.92 11.09 -7.13
C ASN A 148 -7.32 11.08 -6.52
N VAL A 149 -8.24 11.83 -7.14
CA VAL A 149 -9.63 11.94 -6.71
C VAL A 149 -10.38 10.68 -7.17
N LEU A 150 -10.96 9.96 -6.21
CA LEU A 150 -11.74 8.76 -6.46
C LEU A 150 -13.03 8.80 -5.65
N PHE A 151 -14.14 8.46 -6.28
CA PHE A 151 -15.39 8.20 -5.57
C PHE A 151 -15.43 6.76 -5.08
N ALA A 152 -16.24 6.48 -4.05
CA ALA A 152 -16.41 5.15 -3.50
C ALA A 152 -16.70 4.11 -4.60
N GLY A 153 -15.96 3.01 -4.60
CA GLY A 153 -16.01 1.96 -5.62
C GLY A 153 -15.07 2.15 -6.81
N GLN A 154 -14.51 3.34 -7.00
CA GLN A 154 -13.48 3.55 -8.02
C GLN A 154 -12.11 3.09 -7.52
N LEU A 155 -11.21 2.77 -8.44
CA LEU A 155 -9.86 2.34 -8.13
C LEU A 155 -8.81 3.10 -8.96
N SER A 156 -7.59 3.08 -8.45
CA SER A 156 -6.39 3.45 -9.20
C SER A 156 -5.34 2.36 -9.09
N ILE A 157 -4.49 2.27 -10.10
CA ILE A 157 -3.37 1.34 -10.13
C ILE A 157 -2.09 2.15 -10.24
N HIS A 158 -1.07 1.78 -9.44
CA HIS A 158 0.20 2.47 -9.47
C HIS A 158 1.37 1.50 -9.33
N ASP A 159 2.45 1.91 -9.95
CA ASP A 159 3.73 1.21 -9.95
C ASP A 159 4.48 1.44 -8.63
N VAL A 160 5.32 0.47 -8.25
CA VAL A 160 6.14 0.46 -7.03
C VAL A 160 7.16 1.61 -6.96
N TYR A 161 7.56 2.15 -8.09
CA TYR A 161 8.48 3.29 -8.20
C TYR A 161 7.80 4.64 -8.24
N LEU A 162 6.45 4.70 -8.31
CA LEU A 162 5.75 5.97 -8.36
C LEU A 162 5.88 6.73 -7.04
N ILE A 163 6.40 7.97 -7.09
CA ILE A 163 6.43 8.85 -5.92
C ILE A 163 5.00 9.26 -5.60
N HIS A 164 4.55 8.93 -4.41
CA HIS A 164 3.21 9.26 -3.94
C HIS A 164 3.17 9.59 -2.45
N GLY A 165 2.08 10.19 -2.04
CA GLY A 165 1.86 10.58 -0.65
C GLY A 165 0.43 11.01 -0.44
N SER A 166 0.08 11.53 0.72
CA SER A 166 -1.24 12.13 0.97
C SER A 166 -1.21 13.12 2.12
N ASN A 167 -1.96 14.19 1.99
CA ASN A 167 -2.13 15.18 3.06
C ASN A 167 -2.90 14.58 4.25
N ALA A 168 -2.86 15.27 5.40
CA ALA A 168 -3.70 14.95 6.54
C ALA A 168 -5.19 15.04 6.15
N ASN A 169 -6.04 14.29 6.85
CA ASN A 169 -7.48 14.47 6.77
C ASN A 169 -7.92 15.52 7.78
N THR A 170 -8.21 16.72 7.30
CA THR A 170 -8.71 17.83 8.11
C THR A 170 -10.23 17.97 8.05
N SER A 171 -10.89 17.17 7.21
CA SER A 171 -12.34 17.20 7.01
C SER A 171 -13.11 16.50 8.14
N GLY A 172 -14.41 16.69 8.16
CA GLY A 172 -15.34 15.96 9.04
C GLY A 172 -15.70 14.55 8.56
N ARG A 173 -15.12 14.07 7.45
CA ARG A 173 -15.42 12.76 6.84
C ARG A 173 -14.21 11.84 6.91
N ARG A 174 -14.44 10.55 7.16
CA ARG A 174 -13.41 9.51 7.04
C ARG A 174 -12.98 9.35 5.58
N ARG A 175 -11.74 8.90 5.34
CA ARG A 175 -11.28 8.41 4.05
C ARG A 175 -10.69 7.02 4.24
N ALA A 176 -11.35 6.00 3.77
CA ALA A 176 -10.89 4.62 3.77
C ALA A 176 -10.69 4.11 2.35
N GLY A 177 -9.63 3.34 2.17
CA GLY A 177 -9.35 2.61 0.94
C GLY A 177 -8.74 1.25 1.25
N TYR A 178 -8.89 0.32 0.33
CA TYR A 178 -8.27 -0.99 0.38
C TYR A 178 -7.22 -1.10 -0.71
N VAL A 179 -6.02 -1.49 -0.35
CA VAL A 179 -4.93 -1.72 -1.30
C VAL A 179 -4.64 -3.21 -1.40
N MET A 180 -4.45 -3.67 -2.62
CA MET A 180 -4.01 -5.02 -2.97
C MET A 180 -2.70 -4.89 -3.74
N ARG A 181 -1.71 -5.73 -3.42
CA ARG A 181 -0.38 -5.63 -3.99
C ARG A 181 0.01 -6.94 -4.63
N TYR A 182 0.30 -6.87 -5.92
CA TYR A 182 0.63 -8.01 -6.74
C TYR A 182 2.05 -7.89 -7.29
N MET A 183 2.73 -9.03 -7.42
CA MET A 183 4.00 -9.16 -8.11
C MET A 183 3.88 -10.23 -9.20
N PRO A 184 4.69 -10.18 -10.27
CA PRO A 184 4.71 -11.25 -11.27
C PRO A 184 5.34 -12.52 -10.69
N GLY A 185 4.98 -13.69 -11.22
CA GLY A 185 5.58 -14.98 -10.84
C GLY A 185 7.11 -15.05 -11.05
N THR A 186 7.64 -14.17 -11.89
CA THR A 186 9.10 -14.02 -12.11
C THR A 186 9.84 -13.26 -11.03
N SER A 187 9.13 -12.68 -10.06
CA SER A 187 9.74 -12.01 -8.90
C SER A 187 9.79 -12.94 -7.69
N VAL A 188 10.91 -12.91 -6.98
CA VAL A 188 11.10 -13.64 -5.73
C VAL A 188 10.72 -12.75 -4.54
N TYR A 189 9.96 -13.32 -3.61
CA TYR A 189 9.69 -12.72 -2.30
C TYR A 189 10.82 -13.10 -1.33
N ASP A 190 11.72 -12.14 -1.03
CA ASP A 190 12.89 -12.35 -0.17
C ASP A 190 12.46 -12.42 1.30
N ARG A 191 12.41 -13.63 1.85
CA ARG A 191 12.02 -13.89 3.24
C ARG A 191 13.14 -13.64 4.25
N GLU A 192 14.37 -13.44 3.78
CA GLU A 192 15.55 -13.20 4.61
C GLU A 192 15.83 -11.69 4.79
N MET A 193 15.08 -10.83 4.11
CA MET A 193 15.24 -9.39 4.25
C MET A 193 15.08 -8.96 5.71
N PRO A 194 16.07 -8.26 6.30
CA PRO A 194 16.03 -7.89 7.71
C PRO A 194 14.79 -7.05 8.06
N VAL A 195 14.12 -7.44 9.13
CA VAL A 195 13.05 -6.64 9.75
C VAL A 195 13.66 -5.38 10.34
N GLY A 196 13.14 -4.21 10.04
CA GLY A 196 13.44 -3.00 10.80
C GLY A 196 14.07 -1.83 10.06
N GLN A 197 14.28 -1.91 8.75
CA GLN A 197 14.75 -0.74 8.00
C GLN A 197 13.63 0.15 7.42
N SER A 198 12.40 -0.26 7.57
CA SER A 198 11.27 0.40 6.93
C SER A 198 10.19 0.79 7.94
N SER A 199 10.18 1.91 8.53
CA SER A 199 9.07 2.51 9.28
C SER A 199 8.51 1.72 10.49
N ASP A 200 7.81 2.40 11.41
CA ASP A 200 6.99 1.78 12.47
C ASP A 200 5.85 0.88 11.91
N LEU A 201 5.47 1.09 10.65
CA LEU A 201 4.58 0.20 9.89
C LEU A 201 5.22 -1.15 9.56
N ALA A 202 6.52 -1.21 9.53
CA ALA A 202 7.29 -2.33 9.03
C ALA A 202 8.06 -3.11 10.09
N GLN A 203 7.58 -3.18 11.28
CA GLN A 203 7.81 -4.38 12.09
C GLN A 203 7.03 -5.57 11.49
N SER A 204 6.89 -5.59 10.18
CA SER A 204 6.33 -6.70 9.45
C SER A 204 7.42 -7.72 9.28
N ASP A 205 7.35 -8.76 10.06
CA ASP A 205 8.12 -9.97 9.78
C ASP A 205 7.70 -10.49 8.40
N PHE A 206 8.61 -10.40 7.44
CA PHE A 206 8.38 -10.88 6.08
C PHE A 206 8.64 -12.37 5.95
N SER A 207 9.35 -13.01 6.90
CA SER A 207 9.80 -14.37 6.80
C SER A 207 8.66 -15.39 6.70
N GLU A 208 7.58 -15.17 7.47
CA GLU A 208 6.44 -16.08 7.51
C GLU A 208 5.17 -15.50 6.82
N ARG A 209 5.30 -14.40 6.07
CA ARG A 209 4.13 -13.84 5.39
C ARG A 209 3.65 -14.79 4.31
N PRO A 210 2.39 -15.24 4.35
CA PRO A 210 1.82 -16.03 3.26
C PRO A 210 1.65 -15.15 2.02
N ILE A 211 1.90 -15.77 0.88
CA ILE A 211 1.63 -15.23 -0.45
C ILE A 211 0.72 -16.21 -1.18
N TRP A 212 -0.02 -15.75 -2.18
CA TRP A 212 -0.97 -16.57 -2.94
C TRP A 212 -0.71 -16.44 -4.43
N LEU A 213 -0.67 -17.56 -5.11
CA LEU A 213 -0.83 -17.56 -6.56
C LEU A 213 -2.27 -17.10 -6.87
N ALA A 214 -2.39 -15.87 -7.37
CA ALA A 214 -3.68 -15.26 -7.67
C ALA A 214 -4.18 -15.67 -9.06
N ARG A 215 -3.25 -15.84 -10.02
CA ARG A 215 -3.55 -16.27 -11.40
C ARG A 215 -2.31 -16.92 -12.02
N GLY A 216 -2.51 -17.83 -12.99
CA GLY A 216 -1.43 -18.45 -13.76
C GLY A 216 -0.71 -19.57 -13.05
N VAL A 217 0.60 -19.65 -13.20
CA VAL A 217 1.49 -20.64 -12.58
C VAL A 217 2.62 -19.96 -11.84
N ASP A 218 3.16 -20.64 -10.82
CA ASP A 218 4.35 -20.21 -10.12
C ASP A 218 5.58 -20.70 -10.92
N CYS A 219 6.44 -19.78 -11.37
CA CYS A 219 7.55 -20.05 -12.28
C CYS A 219 8.93 -19.76 -11.67
#